data_cca6ee9db2de926dde51f9e95045dd76
#
_entry.id   cca6ee9db2de926dde51f9e95045dd76
#
_cell.length_a   1.000
_cell.length_b   1.000
_cell.length_c   1.000
_cell.angle_alpha   90.00
_cell.angle_beta   90.00
_cell.angle_gamma   90.00
#
_symmetry.space_group_name_H-M   'P 1'
#
loop_
_entity.id
_entity.type
_entity.pdbx_description
1 polymer ?
#
loop_
_entity_poly.entity_id
_entity_poly.type
_entity_poly.pdbx_seq_one_letter_code
_entity_poly.pdbx_strand_id
1 'polypeptide(L)'
;WAKEERDEGIRTVNMLGCHDGIPLLDLKGLLPMERIQALIDLVVSRGGLVKSLHGQKNLYYQVNATYYSALGEDDRKMLLARALQLFMPGKPQVWYLDLFAGRNDREAVARGGEAGHKEINRTNLTGRDIAAGLERPIVRDQLRLMRMRNACGAFEGGTLTVEQAAPDRLILPWERDGSRARLEADLSTYAFRAVTSEGGEESVFEQ
;
A
#
# COMPACT_ATOMS: atom_id res chain seq x y z
N TRP A 1 14.80 -6.14 9.75
CA TRP A 1 14.49 -6.29 8.34
C TRP A 1 15.24 -5.25 7.48
N ALA A 2 14.96 -3.94 7.57
CA ALA A 2 15.64 -2.92 6.76
C ALA A 2 17.18 -2.96 6.88
N LYS A 3 17.71 -3.24 8.09
CA LYS A 3 19.13 -3.44 8.31
C LYS A 3 19.66 -4.71 7.63
N GLU A 4 18.92 -5.81 7.74
CA GLU A 4 19.30 -7.09 7.13
C GLU A 4 19.32 -6.99 5.60
N GLU A 5 18.30 -6.39 4.98
CA GLU A 5 18.29 -6.15 3.53
C GLU A 5 19.52 -5.38 3.06
N ARG A 6 19.89 -4.32 3.77
CA ARG A 6 21.05 -3.51 3.43
C ARG A 6 22.36 -4.30 3.62
N ASP A 7 22.52 -4.92 4.78
CA ASP A 7 23.80 -5.58 5.18
C ASP A 7 24.05 -6.84 4.34
N GLU A 8 23.01 -7.53 3.90
CA GLU A 8 23.08 -8.74 3.06
C GLU A 8 22.94 -8.45 1.55
N GLY A 9 22.70 -7.19 1.19
CA GLY A 9 22.51 -6.78 -0.21
C GLY A 9 21.22 -7.33 -0.84
N ILE A 10 20.24 -7.72 -0.03
CA ILE A 10 18.94 -8.21 -0.48
C ILE A 10 18.15 -7.03 -1.05
N ARG A 11 17.47 -7.28 -2.17
CA ARG A 11 16.57 -6.30 -2.78
C ARG A 11 15.16 -6.87 -2.83
N THR A 12 14.26 -6.27 -2.10
CA THR A 12 12.85 -6.65 -2.07
C THR A 12 12.00 -5.78 -2.99
N VAL A 13 10.83 -6.29 -3.32
CA VAL A 13 9.74 -5.53 -3.94
C VAL A 13 8.59 -5.49 -2.95
N ASN A 14 8.11 -4.30 -2.63
CA ASN A 14 6.95 -4.11 -1.77
C ASN A 14 5.74 -3.60 -2.56
N MET A 15 4.54 -4.04 -2.21
CA MET A 15 3.29 -3.61 -2.85
C MET A 15 2.17 -3.54 -1.82
N LEU A 16 1.13 -2.75 -2.08
CA LEU A 16 -0.11 -2.73 -1.30
C LEU A 16 -1.04 -3.86 -1.74
N GLY A 17 -1.53 -3.79 -2.96
CA GLY A 17 -2.36 -4.80 -3.58
C GLY A 17 -1.83 -5.23 -4.94
N CYS A 18 -2.40 -6.30 -5.48
CA CYS A 18 -2.11 -6.79 -6.82
C CYS A 18 -3.35 -7.45 -7.43
N HIS A 19 -3.19 -8.03 -8.63
CA HIS A 19 -4.27 -8.75 -9.32
C HIS A 19 -4.80 -9.99 -8.55
N ASP A 20 -4.04 -10.51 -7.59
CA ASP A 20 -4.46 -11.65 -6.76
C ASP A 20 -5.18 -11.24 -5.47
N GLY A 21 -5.17 -9.96 -5.12
CA GLY A 21 -5.77 -9.44 -3.90
C GLY A 21 -4.76 -9.21 -2.78
N ILE A 22 -5.17 -9.40 -1.54
CA ILE A 22 -4.38 -9.14 -0.34
C ILE A 22 -4.01 -10.49 0.29
N PRO A 23 -2.73 -10.89 0.32
CA PRO A 23 -2.29 -12.13 0.93
C PRO A 23 -2.44 -12.06 2.46
N LEU A 24 -2.97 -13.11 3.07
CA LEU A 24 -3.18 -13.19 4.52
C LEU A 24 -2.38 -14.31 5.16
N LEU A 25 -2.08 -15.35 4.38
CA LEU A 25 -1.33 -16.50 4.88
C LEU A 25 0.08 -16.10 5.33
N ASP A 26 0.67 -15.10 4.67
CA ASP A 26 1.99 -14.56 4.96
C ASP A 26 2.05 -13.83 6.33
N LEU A 27 0.91 -13.48 6.90
CA LEU A 27 0.82 -12.90 8.24
C LEU A 27 0.94 -13.96 9.36
N LYS A 28 0.83 -15.25 9.00
CA LYS A 28 0.93 -16.33 9.98
C LYS A 28 2.33 -16.40 10.57
N GLY A 29 2.41 -16.33 11.88
CA GLY A 29 3.67 -16.23 12.62
C GLY A 29 4.15 -14.81 12.87
N LEU A 30 3.63 -13.82 12.13
CA LEU A 30 3.90 -12.41 12.36
C LEU A 30 2.81 -11.76 13.26
N LEU A 31 1.57 -12.18 13.08
CA LEU A 31 0.43 -11.71 13.88
C LEU A 31 -0.31 -12.87 14.55
N PRO A 32 -0.93 -12.64 15.73
CA PRO A 32 -1.87 -13.58 16.33
C PRO A 32 -3.05 -13.87 15.39
N MET A 33 -3.55 -15.11 15.40
CA MET A 33 -4.63 -15.54 14.50
C MET A 33 -5.91 -14.71 14.66
N GLU A 34 -6.21 -14.24 15.87
CA GLU A 34 -7.37 -13.38 16.14
C GLU A 34 -7.26 -12.04 15.40
N ARG A 35 -6.05 -11.49 15.28
CA ARG A 35 -5.79 -10.26 14.52
C ARG A 35 -5.92 -10.48 13.02
N ILE A 36 -5.43 -11.61 12.52
CA ILE A 36 -5.59 -11.99 11.10
C ILE A 36 -7.08 -12.16 10.78
N GLN A 37 -7.84 -12.85 11.65
CA GLN A 37 -9.28 -13.02 11.45
C GLN A 37 -10.02 -11.68 11.47
N ALA A 38 -9.69 -10.79 12.41
CA ALA A 38 -10.29 -9.45 12.46
C ALA A 38 -10.02 -8.62 11.18
N LEU A 39 -8.82 -8.75 10.58
CA LEU A 39 -8.52 -8.13 9.29
C LEU A 39 -9.37 -8.72 8.16
N ILE A 40 -9.53 -10.05 8.12
CA ILE A 40 -10.39 -10.73 7.14
C ILE A 40 -11.82 -10.21 7.26
N ASP A 41 -12.37 -10.24 8.46
CA ASP A 41 -13.76 -9.84 8.74
C ASP A 41 -13.99 -8.37 8.34
N LEU A 42 -13.02 -7.50 8.63
CA LEU A 42 -13.05 -6.11 8.23
C LEU A 42 -13.10 -5.94 6.71
N VAL A 43 -12.22 -6.61 5.95
CA VAL A 43 -12.18 -6.50 4.49
C VAL A 43 -13.44 -7.12 3.87
N VAL A 44 -13.92 -8.24 4.40
CA VAL A 44 -15.18 -8.88 3.97
C VAL A 44 -16.38 -7.96 4.24
N SER A 45 -16.45 -7.32 5.39
CA SER A 45 -17.53 -6.36 5.70
C SER A 45 -17.54 -5.16 4.74
N ARG A 46 -16.40 -4.83 4.14
CA ARG A 46 -16.24 -3.81 3.08
C ARG A 46 -16.40 -4.37 1.67
N GLY A 47 -16.86 -5.60 1.57
CA GLY A 47 -17.23 -6.26 0.31
C GLY A 47 -16.12 -7.04 -0.37
N GLY A 48 -15.03 -7.32 0.31
CA GLY A 48 -14.02 -8.27 -0.15
C GLY A 48 -14.56 -9.70 -0.16
N LEU A 49 -13.92 -10.54 -0.96
CA LEU A 49 -14.27 -11.95 -1.11
C LEU A 49 -13.11 -12.82 -0.62
N VAL A 50 -13.39 -13.81 0.21
CA VAL A 50 -12.39 -14.76 0.70
C VAL A 50 -12.33 -16.00 -0.16
N LYS A 51 -11.14 -16.56 -0.31
CA LYS A 51 -10.90 -17.83 -0.96
C LYS A 51 -10.22 -18.79 0.03
N SER A 52 -10.82 -19.96 0.23
CA SER A 52 -10.22 -21.05 1.00
C SER A 52 -9.06 -21.70 0.25
N LEU A 53 -8.01 -22.08 0.96
CA LEU A 53 -6.89 -22.81 0.39
C LEU A 53 -7.30 -24.27 0.08
N HIS A 54 -7.33 -24.62 -1.21
CA HIS A 54 -7.53 -26.00 -1.68
C HIS A 54 -8.64 -26.81 -0.97
N GLY A 55 -9.79 -26.17 -0.72
CA GLY A 55 -10.92 -26.84 -0.09
C GLY A 55 -10.78 -27.09 1.42
N GLN A 56 -9.73 -26.64 2.07
CA GLN A 56 -9.61 -26.68 3.51
C GLN A 56 -10.53 -25.61 4.12
N LYS A 57 -11.48 -26.07 4.95
CA LYS A 57 -12.38 -25.16 5.66
C LYS A 57 -11.59 -24.30 6.66
N ASN A 58 -11.88 -22.99 6.63
CA ASN A 58 -11.31 -22.01 7.56
C ASN A 58 -9.80 -21.69 7.39
N LEU A 59 -9.17 -22.10 6.30
CA LEU A 59 -7.83 -21.63 5.97
C LEU A 59 -7.91 -20.69 4.75
N TYR A 60 -8.04 -19.40 5.00
CA TYR A 60 -8.10 -18.40 3.98
C TYR A 60 -6.69 -18.08 3.47
N TYR A 61 -6.51 -18.25 2.16
CA TYR A 61 -5.25 -17.94 1.48
C TYR A 61 -5.08 -16.45 1.25
N GLN A 62 -6.13 -15.79 0.79
CA GLN A 62 -6.13 -14.36 0.47
C GLN A 62 -7.55 -13.78 0.54
N VAL A 63 -7.65 -12.46 0.65
CA VAL A 63 -8.88 -11.72 0.42
C VAL A 63 -8.78 -11.02 -0.93
N ASN A 64 -9.75 -11.27 -1.82
CA ASN A 64 -9.87 -10.57 -3.08
C ASN A 64 -10.65 -9.27 -2.86
N ALA A 65 -9.98 -8.17 -3.03
CA ALA A 65 -10.51 -6.81 -2.96
C ALA A 65 -9.51 -5.86 -3.62
N THR A 66 -9.96 -4.70 -4.09
CA THR A 66 -9.03 -3.60 -4.31
C THR A 66 -8.53 -3.07 -2.96
N TYR A 67 -7.30 -2.59 -2.91
CA TYR A 67 -6.75 -2.06 -1.66
C TYR A 67 -7.54 -0.84 -1.17
N TYR A 68 -8.01 0.00 -2.10
CA TYR A 68 -8.84 1.15 -1.80
C TYR A 68 -10.16 0.77 -1.12
N SER A 69 -10.90 -0.24 -1.65
CA SER A 69 -12.11 -0.74 -1.01
C SER A 69 -11.83 -1.43 0.34
N ALA A 70 -10.70 -2.14 0.46
CA ALA A 70 -10.27 -2.74 1.72
C ALA A 70 -10.01 -1.66 2.81
N LEU A 71 -9.57 -0.47 2.42
CA LEU A 71 -9.41 0.69 3.31
C LEU A 71 -10.72 1.45 3.58
N GLY A 72 -11.85 1.00 3.01
CA GLY A 72 -13.16 1.62 3.18
C GLY A 72 -13.41 2.80 2.24
N GLU A 73 -12.71 2.84 1.11
CA GLU A 73 -12.82 3.89 0.08
C GLU A 73 -12.51 5.31 0.61
N ASP A 74 -11.56 5.36 1.53
CA ASP A 74 -11.13 6.58 2.22
C ASP A 74 -9.80 7.05 1.61
N ASP A 75 -9.82 8.24 0.99
CA ASP A 75 -8.66 8.83 0.32
C ASP A 75 -7.49 9.07 1.28
N ARG A 76 -7.77 9.46 2.54
CA ARG A 76 -6.73 9.72 3.55
C ARG A 76 -6.01 8.43 3.93
N LYS A 77 -6.75 7.34 4.13
CA LYS A 77 -6.16 6.02 4.41
C LYS A 77 -5.35 5.51 3.24
N MET A 78 -5.83 5.71 2.02
CA MET A 78 -5.11 5.31 0.82
C MET A 78 -3.81 6.11 0.64
N LEU A 79 -3.81 7.42 0.87
CA LEU A 79 -2.60 8.24 0.79
C LEU A 79 -1.59 7.86 1.88
N LEU A 80 -2.04 7.64 3.13
CA LEU A 80 -1.14 7.16 4.18
C LEU A 80 -0.55 5.79 3.84
N ALA A 81 -1.35 4.84 3.37
CA ALA A 81 -0.86 3.51 2.96
C ALA A 81 0.17 3.63 1.83
N ARG A 82 -0.07 4.52 0.86
CA ARG A 82 0.89 4.81 -0.22
C ARG A 82 2.17 5.45 0.31
N ALA A 83 2.08 6.42 1.21
CA ALA A 83 3.23 7.04 1.83
C ALA A 83 4.08 6.01 2.60
N LEU A 84 3.44 5.15 3.40
CA LEU A 84 4.11 4.05 4.10
C LEU A 84 4.82 3.12 3.11
N GLN A 85 4.14 2.66 2.06
CA GLN A 85 4.75 1.82 1.03
C GLN A 85 6.00 2.47 0.41
N LEU A 86 5.91 3.75 0.05
CA LEU A 86 7.00 4.48 -0.59
C LEU A 86 8.20 4.70 0.34
N PHE A 87 7.99 4.72 1.65
CA PHE A 87 9.04 4.88 2.66
C PHE A 87 9.53 3.55 3.25
N MET A 88 8.91 2.41 2.91
CA MET A 88 9.43 1.10 3.26
C MET A 88 10.68 0.76 2.44
N PRO A 89 11.58 -0.13 2.94
CA PRO A 89 12.70 -0.63 2.15
C PRO A 89 12.24 -1.37 0.90
N GLY A 90 13.15 -1.50 -0.05
CA GLY A 90 12.89 -2.17 -1.31
C GLY A 90 12.33 -1.26 -2.41
N LYS A 91 11.96 -1.89 -3.52
CA LYS A 91 11.41 -1.21 -4.69
C LYS A 91 9.88 -1.24 -4.63
N PRO A 92 9.20 -0.10 -4.51
CA PRO A 92 7.73 -0.08 -4.50
C PRO A 92 7.18 -0.42 -5.88
N GLN A 93 6.31 -1.43 -5.92
CA GLN A 93 5.52 -1.79 -7.09
C GLN A 93 4.08 -1.35 -6.86
N VAL A 94 3.55 -0.56 -7.79
CA VAL A 94 2.21 0.00 -7.69
C VAL A 94 1.28 -0.69 -8.67
N TRP A 95 0.25 -1.35 -8.14
CA TRP A 95 -0.83 -1.89 -8.93
C TRP A 95 -1.69 -0.75 -9.49
N TYR A 96 -2.04 -0.83 -10.78
CA TYR A 96 -2.72 0.28 -11.44
C TYR A 96 -4.07 0.64 -10.80
N LEU A 97 -4.86 -0.34 -10.35
CA LEU A 97 -6.12 -0.05 -9.65
C LEU A 97 -5.91 0.66 -8.33
N ASP A 98 -4.83 0.36 -7.60
CA ASP A 98 -4.50 1.07 -6.37
C ASP A 98 -4.09 2.53 -6.66
N LEU A 99 -3.32 2.76 -7.76
CA LEU A 99 -2.99 4.11 -8.20
C LEU A 99 -4.25 4.93 -8.51
N PHE A 100 -5.19 4.33 -9.24
CA PHE A 100 -6.43 4.99 -9.61
C PHE A 100 -7.51 4.97 -8.52
N ALA A 101 -7.20 4.49 -7.31
CA ALA A 101 -8.15 4.30 -6.21
C ALA A 101 -9.44 3.62 -6.72
N GLY A 102 -9.23 2.49 -7.43
CA GLY A 102 -10.30 1.70 -8.01
C GLY A 102 -11.08 0.94 -6.95
N ARG A 103 -12.38 0.83 -7.15
CA ARG A 103 -13.30 0.13 -6.25
C ARG A 103 -13.45 -1.33 -6.64
N ASN A 104 -13.98 -2.12 -5.72
CA ASN A 104 -14.38 -3.49 -5.98
C ASN A 104 -15.40 -3.59 -7.12
N ASP A 105 -15.09 -4.37 -8.17
CA ASP A 105 -15.96 -4.57 -9.33
C ASP A 105 -16.89 -5.77 -9.13
N ARG A 106 -18.04 -5.53 -8.51
CA ARG A 106 -19.04 -6.58 -8.26
C ARG A 106 -19.73 -7.07 -9.53
N GLU A 107 -19.83 -6.23 -10.55
CA GLU A 107 -20.40 -6.62 -11.83
C GLU A 107 -19.49 -7.59 -12.57
N ALA A 108 -18.16 -7.37 -12.53
CA ALA A 108 -17.20 -8.31 -13.09
C ALA A 108 -17.25 -9.66 -12.36
N VAL A 109 -17.39 -9.65 -11.03
CA VAL A 109 -17.59 -10.88 -10.24
C VAL A 109 -18.84 -11.64 -10.72
N ALA A 110 -19.96 -10.94 -10.86
CA ALA A 110 -21.22 -11.56 -11.30
C ALA A 110 -21.11 -12.15 -12.72
N ARG A 111 -20.44 -11.44 -13.64
CA ARG A 111 -20.19 -11.96 -14.99
C ARG A 111 -19.28 -13.20 -15.03
N GLY A 112 -18.33 -13.28 -14.10
CA GLY A 112 -17.36 -14.39 -14.03
C GLY A 112 -17.90 -15.69 -13.41
N GLY A 113 -19.13 -15.69 -12.86
CA GLY A 113 -19.75 -16.86 -12.24
C GLY A 113 -18.91 -17.43 -11.08
N GLU A 114 -18.80 -18.75 -10.98
CA GLU A 114 -18.07 -19.41 -9.89
C GLU A 114 -16.57 -19.03 -9.82
N ALA A 115 -15.95 -18.71 -10.95
CA ALA A 115 -14.55 -18.27 -11.03
C ALA A 115 -14.37 -16.74 -10.87
N GLY A 116 -15.46 -15.99 -10.79
CA GLY A 116 -15.48 -14.54 -10.87
C GLY A 116 -14.89 -13.80 -9.68
N HIS A 117 -14.65 -14.49 -8.55
CA HIS A 117 -14.16 -13.83 -7.32
C HIS A 117 -12.85 -13.05 -7.51
N LYS A 118 -11.99 -13.45 -8.46
CA LYS A 118 -10.74 -12.75 -8.79
C LYS A 118 -10.95 -11.50 -9.63
N GLU A 119 -12.09 -11.38 -10.30
CA GLU A 119 -12.37 -10.23 -11.16
C GLU A 119 -12.68 -8.95 -10.37
N ILE A 120 -12.92 -9.08 -9.07
CA ILE A 120 -13.27 -7.97 -8.18
C ILE A 120 -12.21 -6.84 -8.16
N ASN A 121 -10.94 -7.18 -8.38
CA ASN A 121 -9.81 -6.25 -8.38
C ASN A 121 -9.03 -6.24 -9.70
N ARG A 122 -9.71 -6.55 -10.81
CA ARG A 122 -9.10 -6.65 -12.15
C ARG A 122 -9.81 -5.79 -13.20
N THR A 123 -10.56 -4.78 -12.80
CA THR A 123 -11.25 -3.87 -13.70
C THR A 123 -10.29 -3.32 -14.76
N ASN A 124 -10.62 -3.52 -16.03
CA ASN A 124 -9.87 -2.92 -17.14
C ASN A 124 -10.25 -1.45 -17.28
N LEU A 125 -9.26 -0.56 -17.20
CA LEU A 125 -9.46 0.86 -17.40
C LEU A 125 -9.35 1.21 -18.89
N THR A 126 -10.32 1.92 -19.42
CA THR A 126 -10.25 2.51 -20.76
C THR A 126 -9.39 3.79 -20.75
N GLY A 127 -8.98 4.28 -21.91
CA GLY A 127 -8.28 5.57 -22.00
C GLY A 127 -9.10 6.73 -21.42
N ARG A 128 -10.43 6.67 -21.50
CA ARG A 128 -11.33 7.65 -20.89
C ARG A 128 -11.31 7.57 -19.36
N ASP A 129 -11.32 6.36 -18.80
CA ASP A 129 -11.25 6.14 -17.35
C ASP A 129 -9.91 6.64 -16.79
N ILE A 130 -8.83 6.37 -17.50
CA ILE A 130 -7.49 6.85 -17.14
C ILE A 130 -7.45 8.38 -17.15
N ALA A 131 -7.94 9.02 -18.23
CA ALA A 131 -7.98 10.47 -18.33
C ALA A 131 -8.79 11.11 -17.20
N ALA A 132 -9.99 10.58 -16.93
CA ALA A 132 -10.83 11.05 -15.83
C ALA A 132 -10.17 10.77 -14.45
N GLY A 133 -9.53 9.63 -14.30
CA GLY A 133 -8.82 9.26 -13.07
C GLY A 133 -7.68 10.20 -12.73
N LEU A 134 -6.91 10.65 -13.73
CA LEU A 134 -5.80 11.60 -13.55
C LEU A 134 -6.25 12.98 -13.04
N GLU A 135 -7.53 13.33 -13.19
CA GLU A 135 -8.09 14.55 -12.63
C GLU A 135 -8.48 14.45 -11.15
N ARG A 136 -8.56 13.23 -10.61
CA ARG A 136 -8.92 12.99 -9.20
C ARG A 136 -7.78 13.42 -8.27
N PRO A 137 -8.08 14.17 -7.18
CA PRO A 137 -7.05 14.59 -6.20
C PRO A 137 -6.23 13.41 -5.65
N ILE A 138 -6.88 12.32 -5.25
CA ILE A 138 -6.22 11.11 -4.72
C ILE A 138 -5.16 10.54 -5.67
N VAL A 139 -5.41 10.56 -6.99
CA VAL A 139 -4.46 10.06 -8.00
C VAL A 139 -3.29 11.03 -8.15
N ARG A 140 -3.56 12.32 -8.23
CA ARG A 140 -2.54 13.37 -8.32
C ARG A 140 -1.61 13.35 -7.11
N ASP A 141 -2.16 13.19 -5.92
CA ASP A 141 -1.41 13.16 -4.67
C ASP A 141 -0.53 11.91 -4.57
N GLN A 142 -1.04 10.72 -4.95
CA GLN A 142 -0.19 9.54 -5.07
C GLN A 142 0.96 9.74 -6.07
N LEU A 143 0.68 10.31 -7.24
CA LEU A 143 1.71 10.61 -8.24
C LEU A 143 2.73 11.63 -7.72
N ARG A 144 2.31 12.62 -6.93
CA ARG A 144 3.20 13.59 -6.29
C ARG A 144 4.13 12.90 -5.30
N LEU A 145 3.61 12.04 -4.43
CA LEU A 145 4.42 11.23 -3.49
C LEU A 145 5.43 10.35 -4.22
N MET A 146 5.02 9.70 -5.31
CA MET A 146 5.93 8.87 -6.12
C MET A 146 7.04 9.71 -6.76
N ARG A 147 6.75 10.91 -7.26
CA ARG A 147 7.77 11.83 -7.80
C ARG A 147 8.75 12.27 -6.72
N MET A 148 8.27 12.64 -5.53
CA MET A 148 9.12 13.01 -4.40
C MET A 148 10.10 11.87 -4.05
N ARG A 149 9.62 10.64 -3.95
CA ARG A 149 10.47 9.49 -3.69
C ARG A 149 11.52 9.28 -4.78
N ASN A 150 11.10 9.33 -6.05
CA ASN A 150 11.98 9.08 -7.18
C ASN A 150 13.04 10.17 -7.39
N ALA A 151 12.79 11.37 -6.89
CA ALA A 151 13.73 12.50 -6.98
C ALA A 151 14.75 12.52 -5.81
N CYS A 152 14.62 11.66 -4.79
CA CYS A 152 15.46 11.69 -3.60
C CYS A 152 16.41 10.48 -3.56
N GLY A 153 17.70 10.74 -3.63
CA GLY A 153 18.77 9.74 -3.59
C GLY A 153 18.86 8.96 -2.27
N ALA A 154 18.25 9.45 -1.20
CA ALA A 154 18.23 8.76 0.09
C ALA A 154 17.65 7.34 0.01
N PHE A 155 16.71 7.10 -0.93
CA PHE A 155 16.09 5.78 -1.12
C PHE A 155 16.94 4.79 -1.93
N GLU A 156 18.05 5.24 -2.52
CA GLU A 156 18.93 4.41 -3.34
C GLU A 156 20.11 3.88 -2.51
N GLY A 157 19.83 2.92 -1.64
CA GLY A 157 20.85 2.30 -0.77
C GLY A 157 21.17 3.14 0.47
N GLY A 158 20.33 4.09 0.83
CA GLY A 158 20.42 4.83 2.09
C GLY A 158 20.06 3.99 3.31
N THR A 159 20.22 4.57 4.46
CA THR A 159 19.89 3.95 5.74
C THR A 159 18.51 4.41 6.20
N LEU A 160 17.60 3.45 6.40
CA LEU A 160 16.33 3.66 7.09
C LEU A 160 16.52 3.41 8.59
N THR A 161 16.09 4.35 9.40
CA THR A 161 15.84 4.14 10.83
C THR A 161 14.33 4.12 11.07
N VAL A 162 13.87 3.22 11.92
CA VAL A 162 12.43 3.17 12.30
C VAL A 162 12.29 3.67 13.71
N GLU A 163 11.52 4.74 13.88
CA GLU A 163 11.27 5.35 15.18
C GLU A 163 9.77 5.25 15.49
N GLN A 164 9.42 4.66 16.62
CA GLN A 164 8.06 4.63 17.12
C GLN A 164 7.94 5.61 18.30
N ALA A 165 7.48 6.82 18.00
CA ALA A 165 7.35 7.88 19.02
C ALA A 165 6.17 7.63 19.98
N ALA A 166 5.14 6.90 19.54
CA ALA A 166 3.98 6.46 20.33
C ALA A 166 3.35 5.22 19.65
N PRO A 167 2.41 4.50 20.27
CA PRO A 167 1.77 3.33 19.68
C PRO A 167 1.14 3.58 18.30
N ASP A 168 0.68 4.79 18.04
CA ASP A 168 0.04 5.26 16.81
C ASP A 168 0.88 6.26 16.00
N ARG A 169 2.14 6.47 16.37
CA ARG A 169 3.08 7.39 15.72
C ARG A 169 4.27 6.67 15.16
N LEU A 170 4.45 6.75 13.85
CA LEU A 170 5.55 6.13 13.14
C LEU A 170 6.38 7.21 12.42
N ILE A 171 7.71 7.13 12.57
CA ILE A 171 8.65 8.02 11.91
C ILE A 171 9.66 7.17 11.14
N LEU A 172 9.83 7.45 9.85
CA LEU A 172 10.69 6.72 8.93
C LEU A 172 11.71 7.68 8.29
N PRO A 173 12.83 8.01 8.96
CA PRO A 173 13.92 8.78 8.37
C PRO A 173 14.81 7.89 7.50
N TRP A 174 15.18 8.41 6.34
CA TRP A 174 16.17 7.89 5.42
C TRP A 174 17.31 8.88 5.25
N GLU A 175 18.53 8.38 5.22
CA GLU A 175 19.72 9.21 4.99
C GLU A 175 20.72 8.51 4.08
N ARG A 176 21.32 9.27 3.15
CA ARG A 176 22.41 8.88 2.29
C ARG A 176 23.13 10.10 1.70
N ASP A 177 24.45 10.20 1.90
CA ASP A 177 25.32 11.15 1.20
C ASP A 177 24.80 12.60 1.12
N GLY A 178 24.13 13.06 2.20
CA GLY A 178 23.51 14.39 2.26
C GLY A 178 22.08 14.46 1.76
N SER A 179 21.58 13.43 1.08
CA SER A 179 20.17 13.28 0.74
C SER A 179 19.39 12.75 1.94
N ARG A 180 18.21 13.28 2.20
CA ARG A 180 17.36 12.90 3.33
C ARG A 180 15.91 12.75 2.90
N ALA A 181 15.23 11.79 3.52
CA ALA A 181 13.78 11.71 3.44
C ALA A 181 13.20 11.36 4.82
N ARG A 182 12.04 11.87 5.16
CA ARG A 182 11.40 11.64 6.44
C ARG A 182 9.88 11.56 6.27
N LEU A 183 9.29 10.48 6.75
CA LEU A 183 7.85 10.33 6.90
C LEU A 183 7.51 10.38 8.39
N GLU A 184 6.58 11.24 8.77
CA GLU A 184 5.94 11.26 10.09
C GLU A 184 4.47 10.94 9.90
N ALA A 185 4.00 9.85 10.51
CA ALA A 185 2.65 9.34 10.31
C ALA A 185 1.92 9.16 11.64
N ASP A 186 0.67 9.62 11.68
CA ASP A 186 -0.29 9.36 12.73
C ASP A 186 -1.29 8.30 12.22
N LEU A 187 -1.19 7.09 12.76
CA LEU A 187 -1.99 5.95 12.34
C LEU A 187 -3.44 6.01 12.86
N SER A 188 -3.71 6.86 13.85
CA SER A 188 -5.06 7.04 14.43
C SER A 188 -5.90 8.05 13.63
N THR A 189 -5.28 9.14 13.19
CA THR A 189 -5.94 10.20 12.41
C THR A 189 -5.71 10.08 10.91
N TYR A 190 -4.77 9.20 10.50
CA TYR A 190 -4.28 9.02 9.13
C TYR A 190 -3.57 10.24 8.55
N ALA A 191 -3.26 11.24 9.37
CA ALA A 191 -2.47 12.39 8.98
C ALA A 191 -1.00 12.00 8.83
N PHE A 192 -0.30 12.61 7.87
CA PHE A 192 1.12 12.42 7.74
C PHE A 192 1.81 13.62 7.09
N ARG A 193 3.11 13.73 7.34
CA ARG A 193 4.01 14.67 6.68
C ARG A 193 5.18 13.90 6.07
N ALA A 194 5.38 14.04 4.78
CA ALA A 194 6.52 13.50 4.05
C ALA A 194 7.42 14.65 3.58
N VAL A 195 8.71 14.56 3.88
CA VAL A 195 9.71 15.55 3.48
C VAL A 195 10.84 14.81 2.77
N THR A 196 11.31 15.36 1.65
CA THR A 196 12.56 14.93 1.00
C THR A 196 13.48 16.12 0.81
N SER A 197 14.78 15.92 0.98
CA SER A 197 15.81 16.92 0.75
C SER A 197 16.89 16.34 -0.15
N GLU A 198 17.16 17.02 -1.25
CA GLU A 198 18.14 16.63 -2.26
C GLU A 198 18.89 17.87 -2.73
N GLY A 199 20.25 17.86 -2.66
CA GLY A 199 21.05 18.99 -3.11
C GLY A 199 20.77 20.33 -2.42
N GLY A 200 20.15 20.33 -1.22
CA GLY A 200 19.74 21.51 -0.49
C GLY A 200 18.33 22.00 -0.81
N GLU A 201 17.64 21.39 -1.76
CA GLU A 201 16.24 21.66 -2.06
C GLU A 201 15.33 20.73 -1.23
N GLU A 202 14.27 21.29 -0.69
CA GLU A 202 13.29 20.55 0.12
C GLU A 202 11.94 20.47 -0.60
N SER A 203 11.36 19.26 -0.61
CA SER A 203 9.99 19.02 -1.06
C SER A 203 9.16 18.50 0.12
N VAL A 204 7.97 19.04 0.31
CA VAL A 204 7.06 18.70 1.40
C VAL A 204 5.71 18.27 0.85
N PHE A 205 5.17 17.19 1.44
CA PHE A 205 3.78 16.75 1.27
C PHE A 205 3.14 16.59 2.65
N GLU A 206 1.97 17.19 2.84
CA GLU A 206 1.20 17.10 4.09
C GLU A 206 -0.26 16.70 3.78
N GLN A 207 -0.81 15.84 4.65
CA GLN A 207 -2.21 15.43 4.65
C GLN A 207 -2.84 15.65 6.02
#